data_a645fea8c3f69f84403db53b8822d9a9
#
_entry.id   a645fea8c3f69f84403db53b8822d9a9
#
_cell.length_a   1.000
_cell.length_b   1.000
_cell.length_c   1.000
_cell.angle_alpha   90.00
_cell.angle_beta   90.00
_cell.angle_gamma   90.00
#
_symmetry.space_group_name_H-M   'P 1'
#
loop_
_entity.id
_entity.type
_entity.pdbx_description
1 polymer ?
#
loop_
_entity_poly.entity_id
_entity_poly.type
_entity_poly.pdbx_seq_one_letter_code
_entity_poly.pdbx_strand_id
1 'polypeptide(L)'
;MIALLGIAVVVVGFLIRINPLLVIAAAVLATGWAVGFDFAHTLAVFGHAFNENRYVSIVFLVLPVIGLLEREGLQERARILIAKLRGATVGRLLIIYMLFRQVMSSLGLASAVGGHAQVVRPLLAPMAEAAAEKDGPLAPDTRNTIRAFAASVDNIGAFFGEDVFLAMSSVLLIKGFLEQNHIIVQPLSISLWSIPTAIAAALIHGTRLWLLDRKLKQSPPPRGEAGERSDPGGGQTPTALPPTRNSLRELSTSPQGGGDYAR
;
A
#
# COMPACT_ATOMS: atom_id res chain seq x y z
N MET A 1 -22.31 22.68 -21.08
CA MET A 1 -23.03 21.55 -20.48
C MET A 1 -22.80 20.26 -21.26
N ILE A 2 -22.93 20.27 -22.59
CA ILE A 2 -22.77 19.05 -23.43
C ILE A 2 -21.32 18.51 -23.40
N ALA A 3 -20.31 19.38 -23.25
CA ALA A 3 -18.89 18.99 -23.10
C ALA A 3 -18.62 18.06 -21.90
N LEU A 4 -19.53 18.03 -20.90
CA LEU A 4 -19.43 17.13 -19.75
C LEU A 4 -19.85 15.69 -20.06
N LEU A 5 -20.33 15.42 -21.28
CA LEU A 5 -20.73 14.08 -21.71
C LEU A 5 -19.58 13.08 -21.59
N GLY A 6 -18.35 13.49 -21.88
CA GLY A 6 -17.17 12.63 -21.72
C GLY A 6 -16.95 12.20 -20.27
N ILE A 7 -17.19 13.08 -19.29
CA ILE A 7 -17.09 12.72 -17.87
C ILE A 7 -18.16 11.69 -17.51
N ALA A 8 -19.39 11.85 -18.00
CA ALA A 8 -20.44 10.87 -17.78
C ALA A 8 -20.07 9.50 -18.37
N VAL A 9 -19.48 9.46 -19.56
CA VAL A 9 -18.97 8.21 -20.19
C VAL A 9 -17.91 7.55 -19.31
N VAL A 10 -16.98 8.34 -18.76
CA VAL A 10 -15.93 7.81 -17.87
C VAL A 10 -16.55 7.23 -16.61
N VAL A 11 -17.45 7.95 -15.93
CA VAL A 11 -18.11 7.48 -14.71
C VAL A 11 -18.90 6.20 -14.96
N VAL A 12 -19.74 6.19 -15.99
CA VAL A 12 -20.54 5.01 -16.35
C VAL A 12 -19.65 3.83 -16.72
N GLY A 13 -18.63 4.06 -17.56
CA GLY A 13 -17.72 3.02 -18.02
C GLY A 13 -16.97 2.34 -16.87
N PHE A 14 -16.53 3.09 -15.86
CA PHE A 14 -15.89 2.52 -14.67
C PHE A 14 -16.89 1.83 -13.74
N LEU A 15 -18.12 2.33 -13.60
CA LEU A 15 -19.17 1.66 -12.81
C LEU A 15 -19.51 0.27 -13.38
N ILE A 16 -19.59 0.13 -14.70
CA ILE A 16 -19.84 -1.15 -15.36
C ILE A 16 -18.57 -1.98 -15.60
N ARG A 17 -17.41 -1.53 -15.08
CA ARG A 17 -16.12 -2.24 -15.10
C ARG A 17 -15.58 -2.56 -16.51
N ILE A 18 -15.82 -1.69 -17.48
CA ILE A 18 -15.23 -1.79 -18.81
C ILE A 18 -13.73 -1.47 -18.74
N ASN A 19 -12.96 -2.01 -19.68
CA ASN A 19 -11.53 -1.72 -19.80
C ASN A 19 -11.27 -0.20 -19.82
N PRO A 20 -10.43 0.34 -18.94
CA PRO A 20 -10.16 1.77 -18.83
C PRO A 20 -9.76 2.44 -20.16
N LEU A 21 -8.97 1.77 -20.99
CA LEU A 21 -8.55 2.31 -22.29
C LEU A 21 -9.72 2.51 -23.26
N LEU A 22 -10.66 1.55 -23.27
CA LEU A 22 -11.88 1.67 -24.09
C LEU A 22 -12.78 2.79 -23.58
N VAL A 23 -12.90 2.92 -22.26
CA VAL A 23 -13.69 3.99 -21.62
C VAL A 23 -13.12 5.35 -21.99
N ILE A 24 -11.80 5.53 -21.91
CA ILE A 24 -11.13 6.80 -22.27
C ILE A 24 -11.30 7.08 -23.76
N ALA A 25 -11.09 6.10 -24.62
CA ALA A 25 -11.29 6.27 -26.07
C ALA A 25 -12.75 6.68 -26.40
N ALA A 26 -13.72 6.01 -25.78
CA ALA A 26 -15.14 6.37 -25.94
C ALA A 26 -15.45 7.78 -25.41
N ALA A 27 -14.85 8.18 -24.29
CA ALA A 27 -15.03 9.51 -23.70
C ALA A 27 -14.47 10.62 -24.63
N VAL A 28 -13.31 10.39 -25.26
CA VAL A 28 -12.70 11.31 -26.22
C VAL A 28 -13.65 11.51 -27.42
N LEU A 29 -14.15 10.42 -28.00
CA LEU A 29 -15.06 10.48 -29.13
C LEU A 29 -16.40 11.14 -28.76
N ALA A 30 -16.96 10.79 -27.59
CA ALA A 30 -18.20 11.38 -27.10
C ALA A 30 -18.06 12.90 -26.84
N THR A 31 -16.91 13.32 -26.28
CA THR A 31 -16.63 14.74 -26.05
C THR A 31 -16.45 15.49 -27.37
N GLY A 32 -15.70 14.95 -28.32
CA GLY A 32 -15.48 15.53 -29.63
C GLY A 32 -16.81 15.72 -30.38
N TRP A 33 -17.65 14.68 -30.39
CA TRP A 33 -18.97 14.76 -30.99
C TRP A 33 -19.88 15.79 -30.29
N ALA A 34 -19.84 15.86 -28.96
CA ALA A 34 -20.63 16.80 -28.17
C ALA A 34 -20.25 18.27 -28.43
N VAL A 35 -19.02 18.54 -28.82
CA VAL A 35 -18.52 19.88 -29.18
C VAL A 35 -18.73 20.17 -30.66
N GLY A 36 -19.20 19.19 -31.47
CA GLY A 36 -19.48 19.34 -32.89
C GLY A 36 -18.27 19.05 -33.81
N PHE A 37 -17.24 18.38 -33.28
CA PHE A 37 -16.12 17.95 -34.09
C PHE A 37 -16.46 16.68 -34.85
N ASP A 38 -16.00 16.60 -36.08
CA ASP A 38 -16.01 15.35 -36.84
C ASP A 38 -14.96 14.38 -36.30
N PHE A 39 -15.03 13.13 -36.74
CA PHE A 39 -14.11 12.08 -36.27
C PHE A 39 -12.64 12.42 -36.59
N ALA A 40 -12.36 12.93 -37.77
CA ALA A 40 -11.00 13.27 -38.21
C ALA A 40 -10.42 14.40 -37.36
N HIS A 41 -11.22 15.45 -37.11
CA HIS A 41 -10.81 16.56 -36.25
C HIS A 41 -10.60 16.13 -34.78
N THR A 42 -11.52 15.32 -34.24
CA THR A 42 -11.37 14.77 -32.89
C THR A 42 -10.06 13.97 -32.76
N LEU A 43 -9.76 13.13 -33.76
CA LEU A 43 -8.52 12.35 -33.78
C LEU A 43 -7.27 13.23 -33.92
N ALA A 44 -7.34 14.27 -34.71
CA ALA A 44 -6.25 15.24 -34.90
C ALA A 44 -5.96 16.00 -33.58
N VAL A 45 -7.00 16.49 -32.90
CA VAL A 45 -6.87 17.18 -31.60
C VAL A 45 -6.29 16.23 -30.55
N PHE A 46 -6.78 15.00 -30.50
CA PHE A 46 -6.25 13.97 -29.58
C PHE A 46 -4.78 13.65 -29.88
N GLY A 47 -4.42 13.46 -31.14
CA GLY A 47 -3.06 13.20 -31.58
C GLY A 47 -2.10 14.35 -31.27
N HIS A 48 -2.57 15.60 -31.45
CA HIS A 48 -1.81 16.80 -31.08
C HIS A 48 -1.57 16.85 -29.57
N ALA A 49 -2.62 16.70 -28.77
CA ALA A 49 -2.52 16.67 -27.31
C ALA A 49 -1.61 15.53 -26.82
N PHE A 50 -1.68 14.35 -27.44
CA PHE A 50 -0.77 13.24 -27.13
C PHE A 50 0.69 13.59 -27.42
N ASN A 51 0.94 14.24 -28.57
CA ASN A 51 2.30 14.62 -28.97
C ASN A 51 2.88 15.73 -28.10
N GLU A 52 2.07 16.68 -27.67
CA GLU A 52 2.48 17.72 -26.71
C GLU A 52 2.82 17.13 -25.34
N ASN A 53 2.06 16.14 -24.90
CA ASN A 53 2.27 15.45 -23.63
C ASN A 53 3.18 14.22 -23.73
N ARG A 54 4.00 14.10 -24.78
CA ARG A 54 4.90 12.95 -25.03
C ARG A 54 5.84 12.62 -23.88
N TYR A 55 6.09 13.55 -22.97
CA TYR A 55 6.86 13.30 -21.74
C TYR A 55 6.29 12.16 -20.90
N VAL A 56 4.96 11.95 -20.96
CA VAL A 56 4.33 10.79 -20.30
C VAL A 56 4.90 9.47 -20.81
N SER A 57 5.38 9.45 -22.07
CA SER A 57 6.02 8.28 -22.68
C SER A 57 7.34 7.88 -22.02
N ILE A 58 7.98 8.75 -21.22
CA ILE A 58 9.18 8.40 -20.43
C ILE A 58 8.90 7.21 -19.51
N VAL A 59 7.68 7.07 -19.00
CA VAL A 59 7.26 5.92 -18.18
C VAL A 59 7.48 4.60 -18.91
N PHE A 60 7.21 4.55 -20.24
CA PHE A 60 7.43 3.35 -21.04
C PHE A 60 8.92 2.99 -21.20
N LEU A 61 9.84 3.94 -21.04
CA LEU A 61 11.28 3.67 -21.04
C LEU A 61 11.75 3.17 -19.67
N VAL A 62 11.14 3.66 -18.60
CA VAL A 62 11.52 3.31 -17.22
C VAL A 62 11.00 1.92 -16.84
N LEU A 63 9.77 1.55 -17.26
CA LEU A 63 9.17 0.26 -16.92
C LEU A 63 10.00 -0.97 -17.30
N PRO A 64 10.58 -1.09 -18.51
CA PRO A 64 11.46 -2.21 -18.86
C PRO A 64 12.72 -2.27 -17.98
N VAL A 65 13.29 -1.12 -17.61
CA VAL A 65 14.48 -1.06 -16.73
C VAL A 65 14.11 -1.57 -15.33
N ILE A 66 12.97 -1.13 -14.79
CA ILE A 66 12.46 -1.63 -13.51
C ILE A 66 12.22 -3.13 -13.59
N GLY A 67 11.54 -3.62 -14.64
CA GLY A 67 11.28 -5.04 -14.84
C GLY A 67 12.55 -5.88 -14.94
N LEU A 68 13.59 -5.35 -15.56
CA LEU A 68 14.91 -6.00 -15.61
C LEU A 68 15.54 -6.09 -14.21
N LEU A 69 15.53 -4.99 -13.45
CA LEU A 69 16.05 -4.97 -12.07
C LEU A 69 15.27 -5.92 -11.14
N GLU A 70 13.95 -6.00 -11.30
CA GLU A 70 13.12 -6.96 -10.56
C GLU A 70 13.49 -8.40 -10.91
N ARG A 71 13.72 -8.70 -12.18
CA ARG A 71 14.16 -10.02 -12.65
C ARG A 71 15.55 -10.38 -12.12
N GLU A 72 16.44 -9.42 -11.97
CA GLU A 72 17.78 -9.60 -11.38
C GLU A 72 17.76 -9.72 -9.84
N GLY A 73 16.58 -9.81 -9.23
CA GLY A 73 16.41 -10.09 -7.80
C GLY A 73 16.45 -8.86 -6.91
N LEU A 74 16.14 -7.67 -7.42
CA LEU A 74 16.09 -6.44 -6.63
C LEU A 74 15.15 -6.56 -5.43
N GLN A 75 13.97 -7.19 -5.59
CA GLN A 75 13.01 -7.43 -4.50
C GLN A 75 13.60 -8.29 -3.39
N GLU A 76 14.31 -9.36 -3.75
CA GLU A 76 14.94 -10.25 -2.77
C GLU A 76 16.07 -9.52 -2.01
N ARG A 77 16.87 -8.71 -2.70
CA ARG A 77 17.89 -7.88 -2.07
C ARG A 77 17.30 -6.88 -1.10
N ALA A 78 16.19 -6.23 -1.46
CA ALA A 78 15.46 -5.33 -0.58
C ALA A 78 14.98 -6.05 0.70
N ARG A 79 14.39 -7.24 0.57
CA ARG A 79 13.96 -8.06 1.73
C ARG A 79 15.13 -8.44 2.64
N ILE A 80 16.27 -8.85 2.07
CA ILE A 80 17.48 -9.20 2.85
C ILE A 80 18.00 -7.98 3.62
N LEU A 81 18.01 -6.79 3.01
CA LEU A 81 18.44 -5.56 3.68
C LEU A 81 17.50 -5.21 4.85
N ILE A 82 16.19 -5.31 4.65
CA ILE A 82 15.19 -5.06 5.69
C ILE A 82 15.33 -6.10 6.82
N ALA A 83 15.55 -7.38 6.48
CA ALA A 83 15.72 -8.44 7.47
C ALA A 83 16.96 -8.26 8.37
N LYS A 84 18.01 -7.58 7.90
CA LYS A 84 19.21 -7.25 8.73
C LYS A 84 18.91 -6.27 9.87
N LEU A 85 17.77 -5.58 9.82
CA LEU A 85 17.34 -4.66 10.88
C LEU A 85 16.74 -5.36 12.11
N ARG A 86 16.78 -6.70 12.17
CA ARG A 86 16.32 -7.51 13.29
C ARG A 86 17.08 -7.17 14.56
N GLY A 87 16.77 -6.42 15.41
CA GLY A 87 17.49 -6.00 16.62
C GLY A 87 17.26 -4.55 16.97
N ALA A 88 16.73 -3.77 16.02
CA ALA A 88 16.32 -2.41 16.24
C ALA A 88 15.07 -2.35 17.14
N THR A 89 14.83 -1.20 17.74
CA THR A 89 13.55 -0.90 18.38
C THR A 89 12.46 -0.71 17.32
N VAL A 90 11.19 -0.80 17.71
CA VAL A 90 10.05 -0.66 16.80
C VAL A 90 10.15 0.62 15.97
N GLY A 91 10.34 1.78 16.63
CA GLY A 91 10.41 3.06 15.95
C GLY A 91 11.63 3.18 15.04
N ARG A 92 12.82 2.70 15.46
CA ARG A 92 14.03 2.70 14.61
C ARG A 92 13.85 1.84 13.38
N LEU A 93 13.30 0.64 13.52
CA LEU A 93 13.01 -0.26 12.41
C LEU A 93 12.10 0.44 11.39
N LEU A 94 11.01 1.02 11.87
CA LEU A 94 10.01 1.66 11.03
C LEU A 94 10.54 2.95 10.37
N ILE A 95 11.36 3.75 11.07
CA ILE A 95 12.00 4.95 10.49
C ILE A 95 12.95 4.56 9.37
N ILE A 96 13.83 3.57 9.59
CA ILE A 96 14.79 3.14 8.56
C ILE A 96 14.05 2.59 7.35
N TYR A 97 13.00 1.79 7.56
CA TYR A 97 12.18 1.28 6.45
C TYR A 97 11.49 2.42 5.69
N MET A 98 10.89 3.39 6.38
CA MET A 98 10.23 4.54 5.75
C MET A 98 11.20 5.32 4.86
N LEU A 99 12.39 5.65 5.37
CA LEU A 99 13.42 6.36 4.60
C LEU A 99 13.89 5.54 3.39
N PHE A 100 14.14 4.24 3.60
CA PHE A 100 14.47 3.32 2.51
C PHE A 100 13.38 3.30 1.44
N ARG A 101 12.11 3.17 1.86
CA ARG A 101 10.94 3.17 0.97
C ARG A 101 10.84 4.47 0.18
N GLN A 102 11.04 5.61 0.86
CA GLN A 102 10.99 6.94 0.25
C GLN A 102 12.09 7.16 -0.79
N VAL A 103 13.33 6.76 -0.48
CA VAL A 103 14.44 6.83 -1.44
C VAL A 103 14.20 5.93 -2.64
N MET A 104 13.77 4.69 -2.44
CA MET A 104 13.49 3.77 -3.54
C MET A 104 12.35 4.29 -4.43
N SER A 105 11.31 4.86 -3.83
CA SER A 105 10.20 5.46 -4.57
C SER A 105 10.63 6.69 -5.36
N SER A 106 11.51 7.54 -4.82
CA SER A 106 12.05 8.72 -5.54
C SER A 106 12.93 8.37 -6.73
N LEU A 107 13.46 7.16 -6.76
CA LEU A 107 14.20 6.61 -7.91
C LEU A 107 13.28 5.88 -8.91
N GLY A 108 11.96 5.86 -8.69
CA GLY A 108 11.00 5.12 -9.52
C GLY A 108 10.96 3.62 -9.24
N LEU A 109 11.61 3.14 -8.18
CA LEU A 109 11.73 1.73 -7.82
C LEU A 109 10.68 1.30 -6.77
N ALA A 110 9.57 2.02 -6.67
CA ALA A 110 8.51 1.75 -5.70
C ALA A 110 7.94 0.32 -5.80
N SER A 111 7.71 -0.16 -7.03
CA SER A 111 7.23 -1.52 -7.30
C SER A 111 8.26 -2.59 -6.93
N ALA A 112 9.55 -2.30 -7.12
CA ALA A 112 10.64 -3.24 -6.87
C ALA A 112 10.86 -3.55 -5.38
N VAL A 113 10.51 -2.63 -4.48
CA VAL A 113 10.55 -2.90 -3.04
C VAL A 113 9.38 -3.80 -2.61
N GLY A 114 8.30 -3.79 -3.37
CA GLY A 114 7.03 -4.40 -3.00
C GLY A 114 6.25 -3.52 -2.01
N GLY A 115 4.99 -3.82 -1.83
CA GLY A 115 4.10 -3.07 -0.95
C GLY A 115 3.63 -3.88 0.25
N HIS A 116 2.42 -3.56 0.70
CA HIS A 116 1.82 -4.17 1.87
C HIS A 116 1.77 -5.70 1.85
N ALA A 117 1.44 -6.31 0.70
CA ALA A 117 1.30 -7.75 0.58
C ALA A 117 2.66 -8.47 0.57
N GLN A 118 3.67 -7.87 -0.05
CA GLN A 118 4.97 -8.48 -0.29
C GLN A 118 5.97 -8.23 0.84
N VAL A 119 5.90 -7.08 1.53
CA VAL A 119 6.89 -6.67 2.53
C VAL A 119 6.26 -6.34 3.87
N VAL A 120 5.24 -5.49 3.92
CA VAL A 120 4.72 -5.01 5.22
C VAL A 120 4.13 -6.15 6.03
N ARG A 121 3.19 -6.90 5.45
CA ARG A 121 2.50 -8.00 6.16
C ARG A 121 3.40 -9.19 6.50
N PRO A 122 4.22 -9.71 5.55
CA PRO A 122 5.02 -10.91 5.83
C PRO A 122 6.34 -10.64 6.54
N LEU A 123 6.86 -9.41 6.54
CA LEU A 123 8.20 -9.12 7.06
C LEU A 123 8.19 -7.97 8.08
N LEU A 124 7.79 -6.75 7.67
CA LEU A 124 7.97 -5.55 8.50
C LEU A 124 7.13 -5.58 9.77
N ALA A 125 5.83 -5.90 9.66
CA ALA A 125 4.94 -5.93 10.81
C ALA A 125 5.33 -7.02 11.82
N PRO A 126 5.61 -8.29 11.42
CA PRO A 126 6.13 -9.30 12.35
C PRO A 126 7.45 -8.92 12.99
N MET A 127 8.37 -8.26 12.27
CA MET A 127 9.63 -7.78 12.85
C MET A 127 9.41 -6.69 13.88
N ALA A 128 8.47 -5.77 13.63
CA ALA A 128 8.12 -4.71 14.56
C ALA A 128 7.44 -5.27 15.82
N GLU A 129 6.53 -6.25 15.67
CA GLU A 129 5.92 -6.96 16.78
C GLU A 129 6.97 -7.69 17.64
N ALA A 130 7.85 -8.47 17.00
CA ALA A 130 8.92 -9.18 17.69
C ALA A 130 9.91 -8.23 18.41
N ALA A 131 10.13 -7.04 17.85
CA ALA A 131 10.95 -6.02 18.50
C ALA A 131 10.30 -5.46 19.77
N ALA A 132 8.97 -5.38 19.80
CA ALA A 132 8.22 -4.92 20.97
C ALA A 132 8.00 -6.04 22.01
N GLU A 133 7.94 -7.31 21.59
CA GLU A 133 7.75 -8.48 22.47
C GLU A 133 8.99 -8.86 23.27
N LYS A 134 10.14 -8.20 23.05
CA LYS A 134 11.37 -8.46 23.82
C LYS A 134 11.20 -8.26 25.33
N ASP A 135 10.34 -7.34 25.71
CA ASP A 135 10.09 -6.97 27.10
C ASP A 135 8.84 -7.66 27.68
N GLY A 136 8.21 -8.57 26.93
CA GLY A 136 7.04 -9.34 27.34
C GLY A 136 5.93 -9.41 26.30
N PRO A 137 4.85 -10.16 26.56
CA PRO A 137 3.74 -10.31 25.63
C PRO A 137 3.02 -8.99 25.39
N LEU A 138 2.61 -8.74 24.15
CA LEU A 138 1.89 -7.53 23.76
C LEU A 138 0.38 -7.65 23.98
N ALA A 139 -0.23 -6.61 24.51
CA ALA A 139 -1.68 -6.45 24.49
C ALA A 139 -2.18 -6.36 23.02
N PRO A 140 -3.39 -6.89 22.73
CA PRO A 140 -3.95 -6.88 21.36
C PRO A 140 -4.00 -5.50 20.73
N ASP A 141 -4.36 -4.46 21.49
CA ASP A 141 -4.43 -3.07 21.01
C ASP A 141 -3.04 -2.50 20.66
N THR A 142 -2.03 -2.84 21.46
CA THR A 142 -0.65 -2.46 21.17
C THR A 142 -0.15 -3.12 19.90
N ARG A 143 -0.44 -4.40 19.70
CA ARG A 143 -0.12 -5.15 18.49
C ARG A 143 -0.77 -4.52 17.25
N ASN A 144 -2.06 -4.20 17.33
CA ASN A 144 -2.78 -3.54 16.24
C ASN A 144 -2.22 -2.15 15.93
N THR A 145 -1.81 -1.41 16.97
CA THR A 145 -1.15 -0.11 16.81
C THR A 145 0.18 -0.24 16.06
N ILE A 146 1.01 -1.22 16.41
CA ILE A 146 2.30 -1.47 15.73
C ILE A 146 2.06 -1.84 14.25
N ARG A 147 1.07 -2.69 13.96
CA ARG A 147 0.68 -3.04 12.58
C ARG A 147 0.20 -1.83 11.78
N ALA A 148 -0.59 -0.96 12.39
CA ALA A 148 -1.05 0.27 11.77
C ALA A 148 0.11 1.22 11.44
N PHE A 149 1.09 1.36 12.35
CA PHE A 149 2.30 2.12 12.07
C PHE A 149 3.16 1.48 10.98
N ALA A 150 3.33 0.16 10.98
CA ALA A 150 4.04 -0.56 9.92
C ALA A 150 3.39 -0.36 8.54
N ALA A 151 2.06 -0.31 8.49
CA ALA A 151 1.33 0.01 7.26
C ALA A 151 1.50 1.49 6.85
N SER A 152 1.46 2.41 7.82
CA SER A 152 1.56 3.85 7.56
C SER A 152 2.93 4.27 7.01
N VAL A 153 4.02 3.65 7.46
CA VAL A 153 5.37 3.99 6.98
C VAL A 153 5.58 3.61 5.52
N ASP A 154 4.96 2.52 5.06
CA ASP A 154 5.00 2.13 3.65
C ASP A 154 4.26 3.13 2.78
N ASN A 155 3.05 3.51 3.18
CA ASN A 155 2.25 4.48 2.45
C ASN A 155 2.93 5.86 2.39
N ILE A 156 3.43 6.36 3.53
CA ILE A 156 4.07 7.68 3.59
C ILE A 156 5.38 7.67 2.82
N GLY A 157 6.20 6.63 2.98
CA GLY A 157 7.45 6.50 2.26
C GLY A 157 7.23 6.40 0.75
N ALA A 158 6.26 5.60 0.31
CA ALA A 158 5.91 5.48 -1.11
C ALA A 158 5.39 6.81 -1.67
N PHE A 159 4.35 7.37 -1.09
CA PHE A 159 3.65 8.55 -1.61
C PHE A 159 4.59 9.75 -1.76
N PHE A 160 5.25 10.15 -0.69
CA PHE A 160 6.15 11.31 -0.74
C PHE A 160 7.46 11.04 -1.48
N GLY A 161 7.84 9.78 -1.66
CA GLY A 161 8.96 9.41 -2.52
C GLY A 161 8.58 9.48 -4.00
N GLU A 162 7.42 8.96 -4.38
CA GLU A 162 6.91 8.98 -5.76
C GLU A 162 6.71 10.41 -6.28
N ASP A 163 6.32 11.36 -5.45
CA ASP A 163 6.17 12.77 -5.84
C ASP A 163 7.51 13.42 -6.23
N VAL A 164 8.64 12.89 -5.77
CA VAL A 164 9.98 13.33 -6.16
C VAL A 164 10.43 12.69 -7.47
N PHE A 165 9.81 11.60 -7.91
CA PHE A 165 10.17 10.94 -9.16
C PHE A 165 9.66 11.71 -10.38
N LEU A 166 10.58 12.18 -11.21
CA LEU A 166 10.28 13.09 -12.34
C LEU A 166 9.34 12.49 -13.40
N ALA A 167 9.29 11.16 -13.54
CA ALA A 167 8.41 10.48 -14.50
C ALA A 167 7.07 10.06 -13.87
N MET A 168 6.74 10.56 -12.69
CA MET A 168 5.43 10.30 -12.07
C MET A 168 4.31 10.98 -12.84
N SER A 169 3.19 10.29 -13.01
CA SER A 169 2.03 10.80 -13.77
C SER A 169 1.50 12.12 -13.22
N SER A 170 1.54 12.32 -11.90
CA SER A 170 1.14 13.56 -11.22
C SER A 170 2.01 14.75 -11.64
N VAL A 171 3.33 14.57 -11.67
CA VAL A 171 4.29 15.61 -12.09
C VAL A 171 4.05 16.01 -13.56
N LEU A 172 3.83 15.00 -14.41
CA LEU A 172 3.60 15.21 -15.84
C LEU A 172 2.22 15.87 -16.11
N LEU A 173 1.19 15.54 -15.31
CA LEU A 173 -0.11 16.17 -15.37
C LEU A 173 -0.04 17.65 -14.95
N ILE A 174 0.65 17.96 -13.83
CA ILE A 174 0.86 19.33 -13.39
C ILE A 174 1.59 20.13 -14.48
N LYS A 175 2.65 19.56 -15.07
CA LYS A 175 3.35 20.20 -16.18
C LYS A 175 2.41 20.53 -17.34
N GLY A 176 1.62 19.55 -17.79
CA GLY A 176 0.68 19.75 -18.91
C GLY A 176 -0.35 20.82 -18.61
N PHE A 177 -0.89 20.88 -17.38
CA PHE A 177 -1.82 21.89 -16.95
C PHE A 177 -1.18 23.30 -16.95
N LEU A 178 0.04 23.43 -16.44
CA LEU A 178 0.77 24.70 -16.42
C LEU A 178 1.09 25.20 -17.84
N GLU A 179 1.48 24.32 -18.75
CA GLU A 179 1.75 24.65 -20.14
C GLU A 179 0.51 25.16 -20.87
N GLN A 180 -0.67 24.56 -20.62
CA GLN A 180 -1.94 25.06 -21.17
C GLN A 180 -2.28 26.47 -20.69
N ASN A 181 -1.75 26.89 -19.55
CA ASN A 181 -1.87 28.24 -19.00
C ASN A 181 -0.65 29.13 -19.33
N HIS A 182 0.14 28.77 -20.35
CA HIS A 182 1.32 29.49 -20.82
C HIS A 182 2.46 29.61 -19.78
N ILE A 183 2.46 28.73 -18.77
CA ILE A 183 3.52 28.63 -17.77
C ILE A 183 4.43 27.45 -18.15
N ILE A 184 5.59 27.76 -18.72
CA ILE A 184 6.56 26.74 -19.17
C ILE A 184 7.41 26.33 -17.98
N VAL A 185 7.22 25.10 -17.49
CA VAL A 185 7.96 24.51 -16.37
C VAL A 185 8.54 23.16 -16.78
N GLN A 186 9.77 22.91 -16.37
CA GLN A 186 10.38 21.59 -16.60
C GLN A 186 9.87 20.59 -15.54
N PRO A 187 9.63 19.30 -15.89
CA PRO A 187 9.21 18.26 -14.94
C PRO A 187 10.15 18.14 -13.74
N LEU A 188 11.46 18.27 -13.98
CA LEU A 188 12.47 18.23 -12.93
C LEU A 188 12.28 19.33 -11.89
N SER A 189 11.88 20.54 -12.30
CA SER A 189 11.63 21.63 -11.36
C SER A 189 10.44 21.31 -10.44
N ILE A 190 9.36 20.76 -10.97
CA ILE A 190 8.18 20.33 -10.18
C ILE A 190 8.60 19.26 -9.17
N SER A 191 9.33 18.25 -9.63
CA SER A 191 9.85 17.14 -8.83
C SER A 191 10.80 17.62 -7.71
N LEU A 192 11.71 18.56 -7.98
CA LEU A 192 12.62 19.12 -6.97
C LEU A 192 11.87 19.89 -5.89
N TRP A 193 10.78 20.60 -6.24
CA TRP A 193 9.95 21.30 -5.26
C TRP A 193 9.12 20.36 -4.38
N SER A 194 9.01 19.08 -4.71
CA SER A 194 8.41 18.05 -3.84
C SER A 194 9.37 17.56 -2.75
N ILE A 195 10.70 17.79 -2.88
CA ILE A 195 11.69 17.36 -1.88
C ILE A 195 11.44 17.96 -0.49
N PRO A 196 11.19 19.28 -0.32
CA PRO A 196 10.88 19.84 0.99
C PRO A 196 9.68 19.18 1.66
N THR A 197 8.64 18.83 0.89
CA THR A 197 7.45 18.13 1.39
C THR A 197 7.79 16.71 1.82
N ALA A 198 8.62 16.01 1.05
CA ALA A 198 9.09 14.67 1.38
C ALA A 198 9.93 14.67 2.68
N ILE A 199 10.81 15.66 2.86
CA ILE A 199 11.59 15.83 4.09
C ILE A 199 10.66 16.14 5.28
N ALA A 200 9.70 17.04 5.12
CA ALA A 200 8.75 17.39 6.17
C ALA A 200 7.93 16.15 6.60
N ALA A 201 7.44 15.35 5.65
CA ALA A 201 6.73 14.11 5.93
C ALA A 201 7.61 13.10 6.70
N ALA A 202 8.88 12.94 6.31
CA ALA A 202 9.83 12.08 6.99
C ALA A 202 10.09 12.55 8.43
N LEU A 203 10.25 13.84 8.67
CA LEU A 203 10.49 14.40 10.00
C LEU A 203 9.25 14.27 10.90
N ILE A 204 8.07 14.64 10.40
CA ILE A 204 6.82 14.56 11.17
C ILE A 204 6.52 13.10 11.54
N HIS A 205 6.56 12.20 10.56
CA HIS A 205 6.24 10.80 10.85
C HIS A 205 7.36 10.10 11.62
N GLY A 206 8.62 10.43 11.36
CA GLY A 206 9.76 9.97 12.14
C GLY A 206 9.66 10.36 13.61
N THR A 207 9.22 11.58 13.91
CA THR A 207 8.96 12.02 15.30
C THR A 207 7.83 11.20 15.94
N ARG A 208 6.76 10.90 15.22
CA ARG A 208 5.67 10.02 15.72
C ARG A 208 6.17 8.61 16.02
N LEU A 209 7.05 8.06 15.19
CA LEU A 209 7.65 6.74 15.40
C LEU A 209 8.61 6.73 16.61
N TRP A 210 9.36 7.79 16.79
CA TRP A 210 10.22 7.96 17.96
C TRP A 210 9.38 8.08 19.27
N LEU A 211 8.26 8.81 19.20
CA LEU A 211 7.32 8.89 20.33
C LEU A 211 6.65 7.53 20.59
N LEU A 212 6.39 6.74 19.54
CA LEU A 212 5.89 5.36 19.69
C LEU A 212 6.88 4.50 20.49
N ASP A 213 8.19 4.56 20.18
CA ASP A 213 9.22 3.85 20.94
C ASP A 213 9.23 4.24 22.43
N ARG A 214 9.05 5.54 22.71
CA ARG A 214 8.98 6.01 24.11
C ARG A 214 7.75 5.47 24.84
N LYS A 215 6.59 5.46 24.15
CA LYS A 215 5.35 4.91 24.72
C LYS A 215 5.46 3.41 24.99
N LEU A 216 6.03 2.64 24.06
CA LEU A 216 6.19 1.21 24.22
C LEU A 216 7.10 0.85 25.41
N LYS A 217 8.16 1.63 25.64
CA LYS A 217 9.06 1.45 26.80
C LYS A 217 8.40 1.78 28.15
N GLN A 218 7.39 2.65 28.16
CA GLN A 218 6.69 3.10 29.37
C GLN A 218 5.46 2.25 29.68
N SER A 219 4.96 1.46 28.73
CA SER A 219 3.81 0.60 28.96
C SER A 219 4.24 -0.60 29.80
N PRO A 220 3.69 -0.79 31.01
CA PRO A 220 3.96 -2.00 31.80
C PRO A 220 3.48 -3.22 30.98
N PRO A 221 4.16 -4.37 31.11
CA PRO A 221 3.67 -5.61 30.52
C PRO A 221 2.22 -5.85 30.98
N PRO A 222 1.33 -6.38 30.13
CA PRO A 222 -0.01 -6.71 30.55
C PRO A 222 0.12 -7.59 31.78
N ARG A 223 -0.50 -7.18 32.89
CA ARG A 223 -0.65 -8.04 34.06
C ARG A 223 -1.29 -9.31 33.54
N GLY A 224 -0.51 -10.39 33.47
CA GLY A 224 -1.09 -11.70 33.29
C GLY A 224 -2.22 -11.79 34.30
N GLU A 225 -3.39 -12.26 33.90
CA GLU A 225 -4.42 -12.68 34.84
C GLU A 225 -3.68 -13.58 35.83
N ALA A 226 -3.31 -12.97 36.96
CA ALA A 226 -2.77 -13.72 38.08
C ALA A 226 -3.91 -14.66 38.43
N GLY A 227 -3.67 -15.94 38.19
CA GLY A 227 -4.62 -16.97 38.40
C GLY A 227 -5.41 -16.68 39.70
N GLU A 228 -6.71 -16.77 39.58
CA GLU A 228 -7.59 -16.83 40.72
C GLU A 228 -6.87 -17.66 41.79
N ARG A 229 -6.39 -16.97 42.82
CA ARG A 229 -5.96 -17.64 44.04
C ARG A 229 -7.17 -18.42 44.48
N SER A 230 -7.13 -19.73 44.25
CA SER A 230 -8.01 -20.68 44.92
C SER A 230 -7.92 -20.41 46.43
N ASP A 231 -8.98 -19.85 46.93
CA ASP A 231 -9.21 -19.69 48.34
C ASP A 231 -9.23 -21.12 48.99
N PRO A 232 -8.34 -21.47 49.94
CA PRO A 232 -8.37 -22.77 50.54
C PRO A 232 -9.35 -22.72 51.72
N GLY A 233 -10.62 -22.98 51.45
CA GLY A 233 -11.55 -23.11 52.60
C GLY A 233 -13.03 -23.14 52.17
N GLY A 234 -13.63 -24.30 52.12
CA GLY A 234 -15.08 -24.45 52.09
C GLY A 234 -15.56 -25.55 51.14
N GLY A 235 -15.61 -26.78 51.66
CA GLY A 235 -16.18 -27.90 50.91
C GLY A 235 -17.66 -27.72 50.59
N GLN A 236 -18.00 -27.81 49.33
CA GLN A 236 -19.32 -28.24 48.86
C GLN A 236 -19.12 -29.02 47.56
N THR A 237 -19.54 -30.29 47.60
CA THR A 237 -19.57 -31.20 46.49
C THR A 237 -20.50 -30.71 45.37
N PRO A 238 -20.07 -30.63 44.12
CA PRO A 238 -20.99 -30.35 43.03
C PRO A 238 -21.74 -31.62 42.65
N THR A 239 -23.04 -31.56 42.77
CA THR A 239 -23.98 -32.54 42.20
C THR A 239 -23.83 -32.56 40.69
N ALA A 240 -23.48 -33.71 40.14
CA ALA A 240 -23.38 -33.94 38.72
C ALA A 240 -24.76 -33.82 38.03
N LEU A 241 -24.86 -32.89 37.09
CA LEU A 241 -26.01 -32.84 36.15
C LEU A 241 -25.77 -33.85 35.02
N PRO A 242 -26.78 -34.60 34.60
CA PRO A 242 -26.67 -35.58 33.52
C PRO A 242 -26.49 -34.91 32.17
N PRO A 243 -25.77 -35.53 31.19
CA PRO A 243 -25.53 -34.96 29.91
C PRO A 243 -26.77 -34.85 29.04
N THR A 244 -26.99 -33.68 28.47
CA THR A 244 -28.08 -33.40 27.54
C THR A 244 -27.88 -34.13 26.21
N ARG A 245 -28.95 -34.70 25.69
CA ARG A 245 -29.10 -35.68 24.61
C ARG A 245 -28.76 -35.17 23.19
N ASN A 246 -28.07 -34.07 23.00
CA ASN A 246 -27.83 -33.46 21.69
C ASN A 246 -26.41 -33.58 21.11
N SER A 247 -25.47 -34.25 21.78
CA SER A 247 -24.08 -34.36 21.29
C SER A 247 -23.75 -35.65 20.51
N LEU A 248 -24.73 -36.49 20.21
CA LEU A 248 -24.52 -37.78 19.51
C LEU A 248 -25.01 -37.84 18.07
N ARG A 249 -25.30 -36.70 17.42
CA ARG A 249 -25.82 -36.70 16.04
C ARG A 249 -24.90 -36.15 14.95
N GLU A 250 -23.68 -35.79 15.28
CA GLU A 250 -22.73 -35.22 14.28
C GLU A 250 -21.55 -36.15 13.93
N LEU A 251 -21.57 -37.41 14.31
CA LEU A 251 -20.47 -38.35 14.04
C LEU A 251 -20.85 -39.48 13.06
N SER A 252 -21.82 -39.30 12.19
CA SER A 252 -22.10 -40.32 11.18
C SER A 252 -22.59 -39.70 9.88
N THR A 253 -21.70 -39.14 9.07
CA THR A 253 -21.81 -39.17 7.59
C THR A 253 -20.51 -38.62 6.98
N SER A 254 -19.57 -39.56 6.73
CA SER A 254 -18.53 -39.37 5.74
C SER A 254 -18.67 -40.49 4.73
N PRO A 255 -19.02 -40.24 3.48
CA PRO A 255 -18.91 -41.29 2.44
C PRO A 255 -17.51 -41.24 1.84
N GLN A 256 -16.85 -42.37 1.90
CA GLN A 256 -15.76 -42.74 1.02
C GLN A 256 -16.24 -42.70 -0.43
N GLY A 257 -15.45 -42.13 -1.30
CA GLY A 257 -15.62 -42.17 -2.73
C GLY A 257 -14.26 -42.06 -3.41
N GLY A 258 -13.68 -43.23 -3.72
CA GLY A 258 -12.51 -43.33 -4.60
C GLY A 258 -12.92 -43.02 -6.04
N GLY A 259 -11.95 -42.62 -6.84
CA GLY A 259 -12.11 -42.38 -8.28
C GLY A 259 -10.75 -42.13 -8.93
N ASP A 260 -10.16 -43.20 -9.44
CA ASP A 260 -9.08 -43.23 -10.46
C ASP A 260 -9.31 -42.22 -11.58
N TYR A 261 -8.27 -41.50 -11.98
CA TYR A 261 -8.09 -41.10 -13.38
C TYR A 261 -6.62 -41.19 -13.77
N ALA A 262 -6.31 -42.33 -14.43
CA ALA A 262 -5.25 -42.43 -15.41
C ALA A 262 -5.78 -41.90 -16.76
N ARG A 263 -5.15 -40.86 -17.32
CA ARG A 263 -4.67 -40.72 -18.71
C ARG A 263 -4.10 -39.33 -18.92
#